data_ae4b29a95929fa87700cc5e7ed153374
#
_entry.id   ae4b29a95929fa87700cc5e7ed153374
#
_cell.length_a   1.000
_cell.length_b   1.000
_cell.length_c   1.000
_cell.angle_alpha   90.00
_cell.angle_beta   90.00
_cell.angle_gamma   90.00
#
_symmetry.space_group_name_H-M   'P 1'
#
loop_
_entity.id
_entity.type
_entity.pdbx_description
1 polymer ?
#
loop_
_entity_poly.entity_id
_entity_poly.type
_entity_poly.pdbx_seq_one_letter_code
_entity_poly.pdbx_strand_id
1 'polypeptide(L)'
;MATCSFAASGGAGYPPNYSGPPVAFFEFNGKKLIAESTIPNAANDVSGSIGLLPLPNGQVLATDSTKDVEIYTPSTSKHSTSWEPLVSQAPTTVQPGGSYILYGLRLNGMSQASMFGDEEQNATNYPLVRITNLKTKHVFYSRTHDHSSMAVASNAVSSTHFDVPYNQEAGRSKLEVVANGIASAPVTVNVEP
;
A
#
# COMPACT_ATOMS: atom_id res chain seq x y z
N MET A 1 4.86 3.56 16.11
CA MET A 1 5.54 2.88 15.00
C MET A 1 4.60 1.78 14.54
N ALA A 2 3.72 2.11 13.64
CA ALA A 2 2.87 1.11 13.03
C ALA A 2 3.43 0.80 11.64
N THR A 3 4.49 0.03 11.61
CA THR A 3 4.76 -0.82 10.48
C THR A 3 3.86 -2.01 10.68
N CYS A 4 2.72 -2.06 10.01
CA CYS A 4 2.01 -3.32 9.88
C CYS A 4 2.88 -4.25 9.03
N SER A 5 3.78 -4.95 9.68
CA SER A 5 4.33 -6.18 9.12
C SER A 5 3.37 -7.26 9.58
N PHE A 6 2.43 -7.59 8.71
CA PHE A 6 1.51 -8.69 8.92
C PHE A 6 2.24 -9.98 8.52
N ALA A 7 2.19 -10.98 9.37
CA ALA A 7 2.77 -12.28 9.09
C ALA A 7 1.73 -13.37 9.31
N ALA A 8 1.65 -14.30 8.38
CA ALA A 8 0.94 -15.55 8.58
C ALA A 8 1.94 -16.63 8.95
N SER A 9 1.66 -17.42 9.97
CA SER A 9 2.46 -18.58 10.34
C SER A 9 1.61 -19.82 10.33
N GLY A 10 2.17 -20.93 9.86
CA GLY A 10 1.51 -22.23 9.88
C GLY A 10 1.80 -23.06 11.12
N GLY A 11 0.99 -24.06 11.35
CA GLY A 11 1.07 -24.95 12.48
C GLY A 11 2.28 -25.89 12.47
N ALA A 12 2.52 -26.55 13.61
CA ALA A 12 3.64 -27.43 13.81
C ALA A 12 3.46 -28.80 13.14
N GLY A 13 4.38 -29.16 12.28
CA GLY A 13 4.56 -30.52 11.76
C GLY A 13 6.02 -30.91 11.83
N TYR A 14 6.32 -32.21 11.84
CA TYR A 14 7.73 -32.67 11.85
C TYR A 14 8.02 -33.53 10.60
N PRO A 15 9.13 -33.29 9.90
CA PRO A 15 10.02 -32.12 10.07
C PRO A 15 9.17 -30.87 9.96
N PRO A 16 9.53 -29.79 10.65
CA PRO A 16 8.59 -28.72 10.92
C PRO A 16 7.89 -28.27 9.62
N ASN A 17 6.63 -28.61 9.53
CA ASN A 17 5.79 -28.18 8.41
C ASN A 17 5.31 -26.76 8.73
N TYR A 18 6.18 -25.81 8.49
CA TYR A 18 5.94 -24.39 8.78
C TYR A 18 4.78 -23.79 7.96
N SER A 19 4.27 -24.53 6.99
CA SER A 19 3.17 -24.12 6.16
C SER A 19 1.84 -24.85 6.44
N GLY A 20 1.84 -25.78 7.43
CA GLY A 20 0.62 -26.51 7.76
C GLY A 20 -0.44 -25.67 8.49
N PRO A 21 -1.72 -26.12 8.49
CA PRO A 21 -2.76 -25.47 9.26
C PRO A 21 -2.54 -25.66 10.80
N PRO A 22 -3.12 -24.78 11.64
CA PRO A 22 -3.87 -23.58 11.29
C PRO A 22 -2.97 -22.41 10.91
N VAL A 23 -3.51 -21.45 10.17
CA VAL A 23 -2.83 -20.17 9.96
C VAL A 23 -3.11 -19.21 11.13
N ALA A 24 -2.14 -18.43 11.53
CA ALA A 24 -2.27 -17.37 12.52
C ALA A 24 -1.70 -16.05 11.97
N PHE A 25 -2.30 -14.95 12.40
CA PHE A 25 -1.94 -13.61 11.94
C PHE A 25 -1.33 -12.81 13.07
N PHE A 26 -0.34 -12.01 12.74
CA PHE A 26 0.39 -11.19 13.70
C PHE A 26 0.66 -9.80 13.13
N GLU A 27 0.52 -8.79 13.97
CA GLU A 27 1.03 -7.44 13.71
C GLU A 27 2.39 -7.28 14.42
N PHE A 28 3.39 -6.79 13.71
CA PHE A 28 4.67 -6.43 14.32
C PHE A 28 4.69 -4.93 14.64
N ASN A 29 4.74 -4.57 15.90
CA ASN A 29 4.73 -3.18 16.36
C ASN A 29 6.11 -2.51 16.46
N GLY A 30 7.14 -3.10 15.84
CA GLY A 30 8.52 -2.64 15.90
C GLY A 30 9.31 -3.22 17.07
N LYS A 31 8.68 -4.01 17.96
CA LYS A 31 9.32 -4.65 19.12
C LYS A 31 8.91 -6.11 19.30
N LYS A 32 7.66 -6.42 19.07
CA LYS A 32 7.09 -7.77 19.26
C LYS A 32 5.98 -8.04 18.26
N LEU A 33 5.73 -9.31 18.03
CA LEU A 33 4.54 -9.78 17.32
C LEU A 33 3.36 -9.74 18.27
N ILE A 34 2.24 -9.22 17.80
CA ILE A 34 0.96 -9.18 18.50
C ILE A 34 0.03 -10.07 17.72
N ALA A 35 -0.56 -11.08 18.37
CA ALA A 35 -1.52 -11.95 17.72
C ALA A 35 -2.80 -11.16 17.38
N GLU A 36 -3.29 -11.35 16.18
CA GLU A 36 -4.48 -10.73 15.64
C GLU A 36 -5.61 -11.75 15.43
N SER A 37 -6.80 -11.25 15.14
CA SER A 37 -7.95 -12.10 14.79
C SER A 37 -7.65 -12.93 13.56
N THR A 38 -8.12 -14.18 13.56
CA THR A 38 -8.00 -15.08 12.42
C THR A 38 -9.12 -14.86 11.42
N ILE A 39 -8.90 -15.28 10.17
CA ILE A 39 -9.92 -15.37 9.14
C ILE A 39 -10.81 -16.61 9.39
N PRO A 40 -12.02 -16.68 8.80
CA PRO A 40 -12.97 -17.77 9.07
C PRO A 40 -12.42 -19.17 8.85
N ASN A 41 -11.62 -19.38 7.80
CA ASN A 41 -11.07 -20.70 7.46
C ASN A 41 -9.69 -21.00 8.06
N ALA A 42 -9.15 -20.13 8.87
CA ALA A 42 -7.78 -20.23 9.39
C ALA A 42 -7.40 -21.60 9.98
N ALA A 43 -8.38 -22.33 10.52
CA ALA A 43 -8.18 -23.67 11.08
C ALA A 43 -7.75 -24.71 10.03
N ASN A 44 -8.10 -24.50 8.77
CA ASN A 44 -7.85 -25.40 7.65
C ASN A 44 -6.82 -24.86 6.65
N ASP A 45 -6.53 -23.55 6.73
CA ASP A 45 -5.64 -22.90 5.80
C ASP A 45 -4.18 -23.11 6.16
N VAL A 46 -3.36 -23.07 5.13
CA VAL A 46 -1.91 -23.09 5.24
C VAL A 46 -1.36 -21.70 4.95
N SER A 47 -0.28 -21.31 5.61
CA SER A 47 0.28 -19.97 5.44
C SER A 47 0.71 -19.64 4.00
N GLY A 48 1.09 -20.65 3.22
CA GLY A 48 1.45 -20.49 1.81
C GLY A 48 0.27 -20.20 0.88
N SER A 49 -0.98 -20.42 1.31
CA SER A 49 -2.17 -20.07 0.53
C SER A 49 -2.73 -18.67 0.83
N ILE A 50 -2.14 -17.98 1.80
CA ILE A 50 -2.60 -16.66 2.22
C ILE A 50 -1.92 -15.57 1.39
N GLY A 51 -2.72 -14.82 0.66
CA GLY A 51 -2.31 -13.58 0.02
C GLY A 51 -2.61 -12.37 0.91
N LEU A 52 -1.63 -11.49 1.13
CA LEU A 52 -1.80 -10.26 1.90
C LEU A 52 -1.45 -9.05 1.03
N LEU A 53 -2.36 -8.08 0.95
CA LEU A 53 -2.16 -6.85 0.18
C LEU A 53 -2.45 -5.61 1.04
N PRO A 54 -1.44 -4.81 1.40
CA PRO A 54 -1.67 -3.49 1.99
C PRO A 54 -2.43 -2.58 1.03
N LEU A 55 -3.55 -2.04 1.52
CA LEU A 55 -4.39 -1.12 0.76
C LEU A 55 -3.94 0.33 0.93
N PRO A 56 -4.29 1.23 -0.01
CA PRO A 56 -3.86 2.63 0.04
C PRO A 56 -4.38 3.42 1.26
N ASN A 57 -5.35 2.90 1.97
CA ASN A 57 -5.91 3.49 3.20
C ASN A 57 -5.26 2.93 4.48
N GLY A 58 -4.24 2.06 4.35
CA GLY A 58 -3.54 1.44 5.47
C GLY A 58 -4.19 0.16 6.02
N GLN A 59 -5.29 -0.29 5.43
CA GLN A 59 -5.86 -1.62 5.71
C GLN A 59 -5.06 -2.72 4.99
N VAL A 60 -5.28 -3.96 5.37
CA VAL A 60 -4.71 -5.13 4.69
C VAL A 60 -5.84 -6.01 4.20
N LEU A 61 -5.84 -6.29 2.91
CA LEU A 61 -6.70 -7.29 2.31
C LEU A 61 -6.03 -8.65 2.47
N ALA A 62 -6.77 -9.64 2.94
CA ALA A 62 -6.35 -11.03 3.04
C ALA A 62 -7.22 -11.92 2.16
N THR A 63 -6.60 -12.89 1.48
CA THR A 63 -7.27 -13.93 0.70
C THR A 63 -6.67 -15.27 1.07
N ASP A 64 -7.48 -16.33 1.04
CA ASP A 64 -7.12 -17.70 1.39
C ASP A 64 -7.30 -18.70 0.23
N SER A 65 -7.28 -18.19 -1.00
CA SER A 65 -7.56 -18.96 -2.23
C SER A 65 -9.01 -19.47 -2.35
N THR A 66 -9.92 -18.99 -1.51
CA THR A 66 -11.36 -19.20 -1.63
C THR A 66 -12.04 -18.02 -2.34
N LYS A 67 -13.35 -17.90 -2.23
CA LYS A 67 -14.11 -16.74 -2.73
C LYS A 67 -14.24 -15.63 -1.71
N ASP A 68 -13.81 -15.90 -0.48
CA ASP A 68 -13.89 -14.95 0.61
C ASP A 68 -12.68 -14.01 0.60
N VAL A 69 -12.93 -12.77 0.95
CA VAL A 69 -11.92 -11.71 1.05
C VAL A 69 -12.15 -10.98 2.35
N GLU A 70 -11.13 -10.94 3.18
CA GLU A 70 -11.18 -10.26 4.47
C GLU A 70 -10.39 -8.97 4.45
N ILE A 71 -10.85 -8.02 5.25
CA ILE A 71 -10.17 -6.73 5.45
C ILE A 71 -9.76 -6.60 6.91
N TYR A 72 -8.47 -6.63 7.14
CA TYR A 72 -7.92 -6.28 8.44
C TYR A 72 -7.76 -4.75 8.55
N THR A 73 -8.25 -4.19 9.65
CA THR A 73 -8.06 -2.79 9.97
C THR A 73 -7.13 -2.69 11.19
N PRO A 74 -5.91 -2.18 11.04
CA PRO A 74 -4.99 -2.00 12.16
C PRO A 74 -5.61 -1.20 13.29
N SER A 75 -5.35 -1.59 14.53
CA SER A 75 -5.85 -0.90 15.74
C SER A 75 -5.30 0.52 15.89
N THR A 76 -4.19 0.81 15.22
CA THR A 76 -3.59 2.15 15.15
C THR A 76 -3.09 2.44 13.75
N SER A 77 -3.55 3.55 13.18
CA SER A 77 -3.07 4.09 11.91
C SER A 77 -1.89 5.06 12.07
N LYS A 78 -1.34 5.20 13.28
CA LYS A 78 -0.26 6.14 13.54
C LYS A 78 1.06 5.60 13.00
N HIS A 79 1.61 6.30 12.02
CA HIS A 79 2.95 6.09 11.49
C HIS A 79 3.85 7.30 11.82
N SER A 80 5.15 7.13 11.67
CA SER A 80 6.07 8.26 11.75
C SER A 80 5.96 9.12 10.48
N THR A 81 5.89 10.43 10.62
CA THR A 81 5.92 11.35 9.47
C THR A 81 7.21 11.21 8.64
N SER A 82 8.29 10.69 9.24
CA SER A 82 9.53 10.39 8.50
C SER A 82 9.38 9.25 7.50
N TRP A 83 8.29 8.49 7.56
CA TRP A 83 8.01 7.40 6.62
C TRP A 83 7.11 7.81 5.46
N GLU A 84 6.48 8.97 5.57
CA GLU A 84 5.64 9.48 4.50
C GLU A 84 6.46 9.74 3.23
N PRO A 85 5.94 9.38 2.05
CA PRO A 85 6.44 9.96 0.81
C PRO A 85 6.41 11.48 0.90
N LEU A 86 7.32 12.15 0.23
CA LEU A 86 7.34 13.60 0.16
C LEU A 86 7.28 14.02 -1.30
N VAL A 87 6.26 14.76 -1.67
CA VAL A 87 6.15 15.36 -3.00
C VAL A 87 6.91 16.69 -2.99
N SER A 88 8.01 16.78 -3.74
CA SER A 88 8.79 18.00 -3.88
C SER A 88 8.36 18.86 -5.07
N GLN A 89 7.85 18.22 -6.13
CA GLN A 89 7.32 18.89 -7.31
C GLN A 89 6.22 18.06 -7.94
N ALA A 90 5.11 18.69 -8.29
CA ALA A 90 3.98 18.09 -9.01
C ALA A 90 3.37 19.12 -9.97
N PRO A 91 2.63 18.71 -11.00
CA PRO A 91 1.88 19.62 -11.85
C PRO A 91 0.81 20.35 -11.02
N THR A 92 0.62 21.62 -11.31
CA THR A 92 -0.47 22.43 -10.70
C THR A 92 -1.81 22.23 -11.40
N THR A 93 -1.76 21.74 -12.65
CA THR A 93 -2.94 21.48 -13.49
C THR A 93 -2.75 20.14 -14.19
N VAL A 94 -3.82 19.36 -14.24
CA VAL A 94 -3.90 18.07 -14.95
C VAL A 94 -5.22 17.93 -15.67
N GLN A 95 -5.28 17.02 -16.66
CA GLN A 95 -6.51 16.71 -17.41
C GLN A 95 -6.78 15.20 -17.36
N PRO A 96 -8.05 14.77 -17.35
CA PRO A 96 -8.41 13.36 -17.48
C PRO A 96 -7.77 12.73 -18.73
N GLY A 97 -7.21 11.53 -18.56
CA GLY A 97 -6.49 10.82 -19.62
C GLY A 97 -5.07 11.32 -19.90
N GLY A 98 -4.62 12.41 -19.27
CA GLY A 98 -3.24 12.91 -19.39
C GLY A 98 -2.25 12.14 -18.55
N SER A 99 -0.99 12.12 -19.01
CA SER A 99 0.16 11.56 -18.27
C SER A 99 1.07 12.68 -17.82
N TYR A 100 1.48 12.65 -16.56
CA TYR A 100 2.24 13.72 -15.91
C TYR A 100 3.38 13.14 -15.07
N ILE A 101 4.39 13.95 -14.80
CA ILE A 101 5.50 13.57 -13.93
C ILE A 101 5.45 14.31 -12.60
N LEU A 102 5.81 13.63 -11.52
CA LEU A 102 6.08 14.22 -10.23
C LEU A 102 7.44 13.77 -9.69
N TYR A 103 7.97 14.56 -8.77
CA TYR A 103 9.26 14.32 -8.11
C TYR A 103 9.08 14.30 -6.60
N GLY A 104 9.91 13.52 -5.92
CA GLY A 104 9.82 13.44 -4.48
C GLY A 104 10.87 12.55 -3.84
N LEU A 105 10.70 12.35 -2.54
CA LEU A 105 11.52 11.47 -1.72
C LEU A 105 10.66 10.31 -1.24
N ARG A 106 11.26 9.15 -1.08
CA ARG A 106 10.58 7.95 -0.56
C ARG A 106 9.31 7.59 -1.33
N LEU A 107 9.28 7.88 -2.64
CA LEU A 107 8.09 7.59 -3.45
C LEU A 107 7.72 6.10 -3.45
N ASN A 108 8.70 5.22 -3.27
CA ASN A 108 8.52 3.76 -3.19
C ASN A 108 8.35 3.25 -1.73
N GLY A 109 8.09 4.16 -0.78
CA GLY A 109 7.89 3.80 0.62
C GLY A 109 9.17 3.41 1.36
N MET A 110 8.99 2.83 2.54
CA MET A 110 10.07 2.53 3.49
C MET A 110 10.49 1.07 3.51
N SER A 111 9.71 0.17 2.91
CA SER A 111 9.99 -1.26 2.90
C SER A 111 9.66 -1.88 1.55
N GLN A 112 10.34 -2.97 1.24
CA GLN A 112 9.89 -3.85 0.17
C GLN A 112 8.55 -4.47 0.54
N ALA A 113 7.74 -4.74 -0.47
CA ALA A 113 6.38 -5.18 -0.28
C ALA A 113 6.32 -6.49 0.48
N SER A 114 6.84 -7.52 -0.04
CA SER A 114 6.77 -8.84 0.53
C SER A 114 8.16 -9.43 0.65
N MET A 115 8.43 -10.09 1.77
CA MET A 115 9.75 -10.67 2.06
C MET A 115 9.77 -12.19 1.94
N PHE A 116 8.62 -12.81 1.78
CA PHE A 116 8.52 -14.24 1.57
C PHE A 116 8.43 -14.50 0.07
N GLY A 117 9.54 -14.89 -0.53
CA GLY A 117 9.71 -14.90 -1.97
C GLY A 117 9.04 -16.08 -2.65
N ASP A 118 7.75 -16.04 -2.80
CA ASP A 118 7.04 -16.89 -3.72
C ASP A 118 6.15 -16.09 -4.67
N GLU A 119 5.55 -16.76 -5.61
CA GLU A 119 4.81 -16.18 -6.73
C GLU A 119 3.47 -15.55 -6.34
N GLU A 120 3.00 -15.75 -5.13
CA GLU A 120 1.69 -15.24 -4.68
C GLU A 120 1.78 -13.86 -4.03
N GLN A 121 2.92 -13.24 -4.08
CA GLN A 121 3.18 -12.00 -3.39
C GLN A 121 2.99 -10.78 -4.29
N ASN A 122 2.40 -9.74 -3.70
CA ASN A 122 2.09 -8.50 -4.40
C ASN A 122 3.06 -7.38 -4.02
N ALA A 123 3.57 -6.68 -5.01
CA ALA A 123 4.35 -5.47 -4.78
C ALA A 123 3.46 -4.37 -4.20
N THR A 124 3.81 -3.84 -3.04
CA THR A 124 3.08 -2.77 -2.34
C THR A 124 3.88 -1.49 -2.19
N ASN A 125 5.09 -1.47 -2.70
CA ASN A 125 6.01 -0.33 -2.68
C ASN A 125 5.98 0.52 -3.95
N TYR A 126 5.05 0.24 -4.87
CA TYR A 126 4.78 1.15 -5.98
C TYR A 126 4.07 2.39 -5.49
N PRO A 127 4.51 3.58 -5.89
CA PRO A 127 3.76 4.78 -5.61
C PRO A 127 2.42 4.75 -6.34
N LEU A 128 1.34 5.05 -5.62
CA LEU A 128 0.06 5.39 -6.22
C LEU A 128 -0.13 6.90 -6.10
N VAL A 129 -0.68 7.54 -7.13
CA VAL A 129 -1.11 8.93 -7.02
C VAL A 129 -2.61 8.96 -6.75
N ARG A 130 -2.98 9.51 -5.59
CA ARG A 130 -4.36 9.68 -5.17
C ARG A 130 -4.78 11.13 -5.41
N ILE A 131 -5.83 11.32 -6.19
CA ILE A 131 -6.43 12.63 -6.44
C ILE A 131 -7.82 12.67 -5.82
N THR A 132 -8.04 13.57 -4.87
CA THR A 132 -9.33 13.73 -4.19
C THR A 132 -9.93 15.08 -4.55
N ASN A 133 -11.11 15.08 -5.16
CA ASN A 133 -11.85 16.30 -5.45
C ASN A 133 -12.27 16.97 -4.13
N LEU A 134 -11.95 18.26 -3.96
CA LEU A 134 -12.22 18.96 -2.70
C LEU A 134 -13.70 19.26 -2.49
N LYS A 135 -14.51 19.30 -3.55
CA LYS A 135 -15.95 19.58 -3.49
C LYS A 135 -16.75 18.30 -3.23
N THR A 136 -16.57 17.28 -4.06
CA THR A 136 -17.36 16.05 -4.01
C THR A 136 -16.81 15.03 -3.00
N LYS A 137 -15.53 15.14 -2.64
CA LYS A 137 -14.78 14.20 -1.81
C LYS A 137 -14.53 12.85 -2.49
N HIS A 138 -14.87 12.70 -3.76
CA HIS A 138 -14.56 11.50 -4.50
C HIS A 138 -13.04 11.33 -4.67
N VAL A 139 -12.60 10.09 -4.58
CA VAL A 139 -11.19 9.69 -4.61
C VAL A 139 -10.93 8.90 -5.87
N PHE A 140 -9.87 9.27 -6.58
CA PHE A 140 -9.40 8.58 -7.77
C PHE A 140 -7.93 8.20 -7.57
N TYR A 141 -7.57 7.02 -8.07
CA TYR A 141 -6.18 6.55 -8.07
C TYR A 141 -5.65 6.51 -9.49
N SER A 142 -4.52 7.15 -9.68
CA SER A 142 -3.75 7.14 -10.92
C SER A 142 -2.71 6.03 -10.89
N ARG A 143 -2.63 5.27 -11.96
CA ARG A 143 -1.53 4.33 -12.18
C ARG A 143 -0.22 5.11 -12.35
N THR A 144 0.85 4.56 -11.79
CA THR A 144 2.20 5.13 -11.96
C THR A 144 3.08 4.22 -12.82
N HIS A 145 4.09 4.81 -13.46
CA HIS A 145 5.03 4.11 -14.35
C HIS A 145 6.31 4.94 -14.54
N ASP A 146 7.28 4.38 -15.25
CA ASP A 146 8.56 5.03 -15.59
C ASP A 146 9.25 5.66 -14.37
N HIS A 147 9.38 4.86 -13.32
CA HIS A 147 10.05 5.28 -12.11
C HIS A 147 11.54 5.48 -12.35
N SER A 148 12.10 6.63 -11.96
CA SER A 148 13.55 6.86 -12.06
C SER A 148 14.36 6.01 -11.08
N SER A 149 13.71 5.49 -10.03
CA SER A 149 14.30 4.58 -9.05
C SER A 149 13.22 3.75 -8.38
N MET A 150 13.51 2.48 -8.10
CA MET A 150 12.69 1.58 -7.30
C MET A 150 13.27 1.39 -5.88
N ALA A 151 14.23 2.20 -5.49
CA ALA A 151 14.84 2.09 -4.17
C ALA A 151 13.85 2.45 -3.07
N VAL A 152 13.73 1.58 -2.07
CA VAL A 152 12.95 1.81 -0.84
C VAL A 152 13.78 2.57 0.19
N ALA A 153 13.11 3.27 1.11
CA ALA A 153 13.72 4.07 2.17
C ALA A 153 14.75 5.10 1.66
N SER A 154 14.68 5.48 0.38
CA SER A 154 15.63 6.40 -0.24
C SER A 154 15.33 7.85 0.14
N ASN A 155 16.37 8.58 0.54
CA ASN A 155 16.33 10.02 0.71
C ASN A 155 16.87 10.79 -0.54
N ALA A 156 17.15 10.08 -1.63
CA ALA A 156 17.43 10.71 -2.91
C ALA A 156 16.13 11.10 -3.61
N VAL A 157 16.15 12.21 -4.35
CA VAL A 157 15.03 12.62 -5.19
C VAL A 157 14.83 11.58 -6.30
N SER A 158 13.62 11.13 -6.47
CA SER A 158 13.18 10.27 -7.55
C SER A 158 11.96 10.84 -8.25
N SER A 159 11.60 10.29 -9.38
CA SER A 159 10.41 10.68 -10.13
C SER A 159 9.58 9.48 -10.53
N THR A 160 8.30 9.74 -10.77
CA THR A 160 7.37 8.79 -11.40
C THR A 160 6.43 9.54 -12.32
N HIS A 161 6.03 8.89 -13.42
CA HIS A 161 4.88 9.33 -14.19
C HIS A 161 3.60 8.78 -13.56
N PHE A 162 2.48 9.46 -13.82
CA PHE A 162 1.17 8.98 -13.42
C PHE A 162 0.11 9.34 -14.47
N ASP A 163 -0.80 8.41 -14.72
CA ASP A 163 -1.88 8.56 -15.68
C ASP A 163 -3.16 8.96 -14.96
N VAL A 164 -3.68 10.13 -15.27
CA VAL A 164 -4.95 10.61 -14.69
C VAL A 164 -6.11 9.81 -15.30
N PRO A 165 -6.96 9.16 -14.49
CA PRO A 165 -8.08 8.40 -15.01
C PRO A 165 -9.01 9.23 -15.90
N TYR A 166 -9.55 8.63 -16.95
CA TYR A 166 -10.51 9.32 -17.85
C TYR A 166 -11.77 9.81 -17.15
N ASN A 167 -12.17 9.14 -16.07
CA ASN A 167 -13.33 9.50 -15.27
C ASN A 167 -12.99 10.42 -14.08
N GLN A 168 -11.78 10.97 -14.04
CA GLN A 168 -11.38 11.94 -13.01
C GLN A 168 -12.27 13.18 -13.08
N GLU A 169 -12.83 13.56 -11.94
CA GLU A 169 -13.68 14.76 -11.84
C GLU A 169 -12.88 16.05 -11.95
N ALA A 170 -13.39 16.99 -12.73
CA ALA A 170 -12.82 18.32 -12.84
C ALA A 170 -13.01 19.14 -11.55
N GLY A 171 -12.08 20.06 -11.31
CA GLY A 171 -12.09 21.01 -10.20
C GLY A 171 -10.88 20.94 -9.30
N ARG A 172 -10.89 21.82 -8.30
CA ARG A 172 -9.80 21.90 -7.33
C ARG A 172 -9.73 20.62 -6.49
N SER A 173 -8.56 20.02 -6.47
CA SER A 173 -8.30 18.72 -5.86
C SER A 173 -7.05 18.76 -5.02
N LYS A 174 -6.87 17.76 -4.17
CA LYS A 174 -5.60 17.43 -3.52
C LYS A 174 -5.00 16.20 -4.18
N LEU A 175 -3.69 16.26 -4.41
CA LEU A 175 -2.88 15.16 -4.91
C LEU A 175 -1.97 14.68 -3.78
N GLU A 176 -1.91 13.38 -3.58
CA GLU A 176 -1.06 12.70 -2.60
C GLU A 176 -0.39 11.50 -3.25
N VAL A 177 0.85 11.24 -2.88
CA VAL A 177 1.49 9.96 -3.21
C VAL A 177 1.27 9.01 -2.05
N VAL A 178 0.85 7.79 -2.36
CA VAL A 178 0.65 6.72 -1.37
C VAL A 178 1.58 5.56 -1.68
N ALA A 179 2.39 5.16 -0.70
CA ALA A 179 3.23 3.98 -0.78
C ALA A 179 3.19 3.21 0.54
N ASN A 180 3.15 1.88 0.49
CA ASN A 180 2.96 1.00 1.66
C ASN A 180 1.78 1.41 2.56
N GLY A 181 0.68 1.90 1.97
CA GLY A 181 -0.49 2.38 2.71
C GLY A 181 -0.33 3.73 3.42
N ILE A 182 0.81 4.41 3.24
CA ILE A 182 1.11 5.70 3.87
C ILE A 182 1.06 6.80 2.82
N ALA A 183 0.24 7.82 3.07
CA ALA A 183 0.10 8.97 2.18
C ALA A 183 1.11 10.08 2.51
N SER A 184 1.54 10.81 1.48
CA SER A 184 2.28 12.06 1.62
C SER A 184 1.39 13.19 2.17
N ALA A 185 2.00 14.28 2.61
CA ALA A 185 1.29 15.54 2.71
C ALA A 185 0.67 15.91 1.34
N PRO A 186 -0.57 16.45 1.32
CA PRO A 186 -1.25 16.78 0.07
C PRO A 186 -0.67 18.02 -0.61
N VAL A 187 -0.61 18.01 -1.93
CA VAL A 187 -0.39 19.20 -2.76
C VAL A 187 -1.68 19.56 -3.51
N THR A 188 -1.90 20.84 -3.75
CA THR A 188 -3.08 21.28 -4.51
C THR A 188 -2.85 21.10 -6.00
N VAL A 189 -3.84 20.55 -6.70
CA VAL A 189 -3.89 20.43 -8.16
C VAL A 189 -5.25 20.85 -8.66
N ASN A 190 -5.31 21.46 -9.85
CA ASN A 190 -6.57 21.74 -10.54
C ASN A 190 -6.76 20.73 -11.67
N VAL A 191 -7.89 20.02 -11.65
CA VAL A 191 -8.28 19.12 -12.75
C VAL A 191 -9.12 19.91 -13.72
N GLU A 192 -8.63 20.10 -14.93
CA GLU A 192 -9.35 20.74 -16.02
C GLU A 192 -10.08 19.72 -16.88
N PRO A 193 -11.24 20.09 -17.47
CA PRO A 193 -11.98 19.19 -18.35
C PRO A 193 -11.18 18.70 -19.55
#